data_3f9277123d998560dd9e47c70bcb7e9f
#
_entry.id   3f9277123d998560dd9e47c70bcb7e9f
#
_cell.length_a   1.000
_cell.length_b   1.000
_cell.length_c   1.000
_cell.angle_alpha   90.00
_cell.angle_beta   90.00
_cell.angle_gamma   90.00
#
_symmetry.space_group_name_H-M   'P 1'
#
loop_
_entity.id
_entity.type
_entity.pdbx_description
1 polymer ?
#
loop_
_entity_poly.entity_id
_entity_poly.type
_entity_poly.pdbx_seq_one_letter_code
_entity_poly.pdbx_strand_id
1 'polypeptide(L)'
;MTIRDKRQKEFADVWLNHGKFGILNLCPRFGKIYTTINILEKLKPKSILIAYPDNKIKDSWQTDFEKRGYDDSHVTYTTHLSLKKHVEGKFDLVVIDEIHLLSEAQIEAAKDLLELNETVLGLTGTLSSHTERTLCEELDMCVLATYTIEQAIEEGVIVDYEITVVTVPLDETVKNNYKGKVRTEKQQFDSYGWVIDSLERQGKATMFLRLARMRIVQNSIAKLNKTKELLKKHEDERVLVFCGVTKIADSLGIPSHHSKSGVNELFTEFINGNDAVNHMAVVKIGNTGVTYKPLNRVIINYFDSNAENLAQKINRCMAMEYNNPDKKAQIYIVCTKEVVELRWLQKALEFFDKDKIKYV
;
A
#
# COMPACT_ATOMS: atom_id res chain seq x y z
N MET A 1 -25.72 4.00 -14.68
CA MET A 1 -24.95 4.56 -13.54
C MET A 1 -24.78 3.45 -12.53
N THR A 2 -23.55 3.05 -12.23
CA THR A 2 -23.26 1.99 -11.26
C THR A 2 -23.42 2.50 -9.82
N ILE A 3 -23.47 1.59 -8.83
CA ILE A 3 -23.46 1.98 -7.40
C ILE A 3 -22.22 2.80 -7.10
N ARG A 4 -21.06 2.39 -7.65
CA ARG A 4 -19.80 3.13 -7.53
C ARG A 4 -19.92 4.57 -8.04
N ASP A 5 -20.47 4.79 -9.24
CA ASP A 5 -20.63 6.14 -9.79
C ASP A 5 -21.54 7.00 -8.93
N LYS A 6 -22.62 6.40 -8.38
CA LYS A 6 -23.52 7.10 -7.47
C LYS A 6 -22.81 7.55 -6.21
N ARG A 7 -22.07 6.64 -5.56
CA ARG A 7 -21.31 6.94 -4.33
C ARG A 7 -20.20 7.98 -4.56
N GLN A 8 -19.51 7.93 -5.72
CA GLN A 8 -18.50 8.93 -6.08
C GLN A 8 -19.11 10.34 -6.17
N LYS A 9 -20.31 10.47 -6.70
CA LYS A 9 -21.03 11.76 -6.74
C LYS A 9 -21.49 12.21 -5.35
N GLU A 10 -22.01 11.29 -4.54
CA GLU A 10 -22.42 11.57 -3.16
C GLU A 10 -21.26 12.10 -2.32
N PHE A 11 -20.09 11.47 -2.37
CA PHE A 11 -18.90 11.94 -1.65
C PHE A 11 -18.37 13.27 -2.18
N ALA A 12 -18.46 13.50 -3.48
CA ALA A 12 -18.15 14.81 -4.06
C ALA A 12 -19.09 15.89 -3.49
N ASP A 13 -20.39 15.59 -3.39
CA ASP A 13 -21.38 16.51 -2.82
C ASP A 13 -21.19 16.73 -1.32
N VAL A 14 -20.84 15.70 -0.57
CA VAL A 14 -20.48 15.87 0.86
C VAL A 14 -19.36 16.88 1.01
N TRP A 15 -18.26 16.74 0.28
CA TRP A 15 -17.14 17.67 0.39
C TRP A 15 -17.49 19.09 -0.06
N LEU A 16 -18.22 19.24 -1.18
CA LEU A 16 -18.67 20.54 -1.71
C LEU A 16 -19.57 21.30 -0.72
N ASN A 17 -20.41 20.56 0.00
CA ASN A 17 -21.39 21.14 0.93
C ASN A 17 -20.83 21.39 2.35
N HIS A 18 -19.67 20.80 2.69
CA HIS A 18 -19.02 20.96 3.98
C HIS A 18 -17.83 21.95 3.93
N GLY A 19 -18.02 23.09 3.31
CA GLY A 19 -17.03 24.17 3.29
C GLY A 19 -15.88 24.00 2.31
N LYS A 20 -15.84 22.89 1.51
CA LYS A 20 -14.79 22.61 0.54
C LYS A 20 -13.40 22.48 1.15
N PHE A 21 -13.33 22.07 2.39
CA PHE A 21 -12.10 21.89 3.14
C PHE A 21 -12.22 20.64 4.02
N GLY A 22 -11.32 19.67 3.85
CA GLY A 22 -11.30 18.45 4.65
C GLY A 22 -10.96 17.20 3.85
N ILE A 23 -11.03 16.06 4.52
CA ILE A 23 -10.55 14.76 4.02
C ILE A 23 -11.72 13.86 3.63
N LEU A 24 -11.59 13.19 2.48
CA LEU A 24 -12.41 12.04 2.11
C LEU A 24 -11.58 10.76 2.30
N ASN A 25 -11.98 9.92 3.24
CA ASN A 25 -11.37 8.61 3.50
C ASN A 25 -12.14 7.54 2.71
N LEU A 26 -11.70 7.27 1.50
CA LEU A 26 -12.37 6.38 0.56
C LEU A 26 -11.51 5.13 0.33
N CYS A 27 -12.06 3.96 0.61
CA CYS A 27 -11.34 2.70 0.52
C CYS A 27 -10.59 2.55 -0.81
N PRO A 28 -9.46 1.83 -0.82
CA PRO A 28 -8.72 1.57 -2.05
C PRO A 28 -9.61 0.91 -3.11
N ARG A 29 -9.33 1.18 -4.40
CA ARG A 29 -10.12 0.70 -5.56
C ARG A 29 -11.52 1.31 -5.72
N PHE A 30 -11.93 2.20 -4.82
CA PHE A 30 -13.19 2.94 -4.97
C PHE A 30 -13.18 3.89 -6.17
N GLY A 31 -12.03 4.50 -6.48
CA GLY A 31 -11.87 5.49 -7.55
C GLY A 31 -11.85 6.93 -7.03
N LYS A 32 -10.91 7.23 -6.15
CA LYS A 32 -10.70 8.58 -5.57
C LYS A 32 -10.55 9.66 -6.64
N ILE A 33 -9.81 9.37 -7.72
CA ILE A 33 -9.65 10.29 -8.85
C ILE A 33 -10.99 10.62 -9.50
N TYR A 34 -11.86 9.63 -9.71
CA TYR A 34 -13.20 9.86 -10.28
C TYR A 34 -14.09 10.68 -9.34
N THR A 35 -13.96 10.49 -8.02
CA THR A 35 -14.65 11.36 -7.05
C THR A 35 -14.17 12.80 -7.18
N THR A 36 -12.85 12.99 -7.33
CA THR A 36 -12.26 14.33 -7.55
C THR A 36 -12.72 14.93 -8.87
N ILE A 37 -12.81 14.16 -9.97
CA ILE A 37 -13.33 14.67 -11.25
C ILE A 37 -14.78 15.17 -11.08
N ASN A 38 -15.63 14.47 -10.33
CA ASN A 38 -16.99 14.96 -10.04
C ASN A 38 -16.97 16.29 -9.26
N ILE A 39 -15.99 16.51 -8.39
CA ILE A 39 -15.78 17.80 -7.69
C ILE A 39 -15.36 18.87 -8.71
N LEU A 40 -14.38 18.56 -9.55
CA LEU A 40 -13.83 19.49 -10.55
C LEU A 40 -14.88 19.95 -11.56
N GLU A 41 -15.74 19.03 -12.03
CA GLU A 41 -16.85 19.34 -12.95
C GLU A 41 -17.85 20.35 -12.35
N LYS A 42 -18.08 20.29 -11.03
CA LYS A 42 -18.99 21.19 -10.32
C LYS A 42 -18.34 22.50 -9.91
N LEU A 43 -17.09 22.43 -9.41
CA LEU A 43 -16.36 23.58 -8.89
C LEU A 43 -15.79 24.46 -10.00
N LYS A 44 -15.35 23.86 -11.11
CA LYS A 44 -14.73 24.49 -12.30
C LYS A 44 -13.54 25.42 -11.92
N PRO A 45 -12.57 24.92 -11.14
CA PRO A 45 -11.42 25.73 -10.75
C PRO A 45 -10.55 26.07 -11.98
N LYS A 46 -9.92 27.26 -11.97
CA LYS A 46 -9.03 27.72 -13.03
C LYS A 46 -7.57 27.35 -12.79
N SER A 47 -7.24 27.08 -11.53
CA SER A 47 -5.90 26.66 -11.12
C SER A 47 -6.00 25.57 -10.05
N ILE A 48 -5.32 24.46 -10.27
CA ILE A 48 -5.35 23.29 -9.39
C ILE A 48 -3.93 22.88 -9.06
N LEU A 49 -3.66 22.61 -7.77
CA LEU A 49 -2.47 21.90 -7.34
C LEU A 49 -2.86 20.48 -6.93
N ILE A 50 -2.23 19.46 -7.52
CA ILE A 50 -2.36 18.06 -7.09
C ILE A 50 -1.03 17.59 -6.54
N ALA A 51 -0.98 17.34 -5.23
CA ALA A 51 0.17 16.81 -4.53
C ALA A 51 -0.02 15.30 -4.27
N TYR A 52 1.00 14.49 -4.53
CA TYR A 52 0.96 13.03 -4.42
C TYR A 52 2.31 12.48 -3.91
N PRO A 53 2.34 11.23 -3.35
CA PRO A 53 3.56 10.68 -2.76
C PRO A 53 4.70 10.41 -3.76
N ASP A 54 4.38 9.96 -4.98
CA ASP A 54 5.33 9.41 -5.95
C ASP A 54 4.89 9.72 -7.38
N ASN A 55 5.82 10.01 -8.28
CA ASN A 55 5.55 10.37 -9.68
C ASN A 55 4.73 9.33 -10.47
N LYS A 56 4.73 8.07 -10.07
CA LYS A 56 3.87 7.04 -10.68
C LYS A 56 2.38 7.29 -10.47
N ILE A 57 2.02 8.02 -9.41
CA ILE A 57 0.64 8.41 -9.16
C ILE A 57 0.19 9.49 -10.14
N LYS A 58 1.12 10.37 -10.58
CA LYS A 58 0.85 11.35 -11.63
C LYS A 58 0.28 10.68 -12.89
N ASP A 59 0.93 9.61 -13.34
CA ASP A 59 0.51 8.90 -14.55
C ASP A 59 -0.91 8.33 -14.41
N SER A 60 -1.29 7.90 -13.20
CA SER A 60 -2.64 7.45 -12.90
C SER A 60 -3.67 8.58 -12.97
N TRP A 61 -3.33 9.77 -12.43
CA TRP A 61 -4.17 10.96 -12.53
C TRP A 61 -4.39 11.36 -13.96
N GLN A 62 -3.33 11.48 -14.75
CA GLN A 62 -3.39 11.88 -16.17
C GLN A 62 -4.19 10.87 -17.00
N THR A 63 -3.93 9.56 -16.80
CA THR A 63 -4.68 8.50 -17.49
C THR A 63 -6.18 8.54 -17.17
N ASP A 64 -6.56 8.80 -15.93
CA ASP A 64 -7.97 8.82 -15.54
C ASP A 64 -8.66 10.12 -15.96
N PHE A 65 -7.95 11.25 -16.00
CA PHE A 65 -8.43 12.50 -16.61
C PHE A 65 -8.69 12.31 -18.11
N GLU A 66 -7.73 11.72 -18.85
CA GLU A 66 -7.88 11.42 -20.27
C GLU A 66 -9.09 10.52 -20.54
N LYS A 67 -9.28 9.42 -19.77
CA LYS A 67 -10.43 8.53 -19.90
C LYS A 67 -11.77 9.23 -19.69
N ARG A 68 -11.80 10.30 -18.90
CA ARG A 68 -13.00 11.10 -18.64
C ARG A 68 -13.11 12.33 -19.53
N GLY A 69 -12.14 12.57 -20.40
CA GLY A 69 -12.11 13.75 -21.25
C GLY A 69 -11.95 15.06 -20.48
N TYR A 70 -11.32 14.99 -19.29
CA TYR A 70 -11.05 16.19 -18.48
C TYR A 70 -9.72 16.83 -18.94
N ASP A 71 -9.78 18.12 -19.25
CA ASP A 71 -8.58 18.91 -19.63
C ASP A 71 -7.78 19.26 -18.35
N ASP A 72 -6.58 18.72 -18.24
CA ASP A 72 -5.65 18.95 -17.12
C ASP A 72 -4.59 20.04 -17.39
N SER A 73 -4.75 20.83 -18.45
CA SER A 73 -3.79 21.89 -18.82
C SER A 73 -3.59 22.96 -17.74
N HIS A 74 -4.56 23.12 -16.86
CA HIS A 74 -4.56 24.06 -15.73
C HIS A 74 -4.19 23.40 -14.39
N VAL A 75 -3.71 22.14 -14.42
CA VAL A 75 -3.30 21.38 -13.24
C VAL A 75 -1.79 21.43 -13.06
N THR A 76 -1.36 21.89 -11.90
CA THR A 76 0.02 21.77 -11.44
C THR A 76 0.19 20.48 -10.65
N TYR A 77 1.07 19.60 -11.13
CA TYR A 77 1.38 18.34 -10.49
C TYR A 77 2.65 18.43 -9.66
N THR A 78 2.61 17.99 -8.41
CA THR A 78 3.77 18.02 -7.52
C THR A 78 3.84 16.78 -6.63
N THR A 79 5.04 16.42 -6.18
CA THR A 79 5.19 15.37 -5.16
C THR A 79 5.11 15.97 -3.76
N HIS A 80 4.75 15.15 -2.75
CA HIS A 80 4.80 15.57 -1.34
C HIS A 80 6.18 16.13 -0.96
N LEU A 81 7.27 15.55 -1.48
CA LEU A 81 8.65 16.05 -1.27
C LEU A 81 8.88 17.46 -1.83
N SER A 82 8.13 17.83 -2.87
CA SER A 82 8.27 19.12 -3.54
C SER A 82 7.21 20.15 -3.09
N LEU A 83 6.34 19.81 -2.15
CA LEU A 83 5.25 20.64 -1.69
C LEU A 83 5.74 22.04 -1.24
N LYS A 84 6.89 22.08 -0.57
CA LYS A 84 7.55 23.33 -0.13
C LYS A 84 7.79 24.35 -1.23
N LYS A 85 7.85 23.92 -2.49
CA LYS A 85 8.05 24.84 -3.65
C LYS A 85 6.79 25.64 -3.99
N HIS A 86 5.65 25.25 -3.45
CA HIS A 86 4.34 25.80 -3.78
C HIS A 86 3.66 26.53 -2.61
N VAL A 87 4.33 26.68 -1.45
CA VAL A 87 3.75 27.27 -0.25
C VAL A 87 3.30 28.74 -0.42
N GLU A 88 3.90 29.50 -1.33
CA GLU A 88 3.50 30.86 -1.68
C GLU A 88 2.44 30.89 -2.82
N GLY A 89 2.07 29.73 -3.36
CA GLY A 89 1.14 29.63 -4.48
C GLY A 89 -0.31 29.75 -4.04
N LYS A 90 -1.11 30.47 -4.83
CA LYS A 90 -2.57 30.52 -4.69
C LYS A 90 -3.21 29.68 -5.78
N PHE A 91 -4.06 28.76 -5.35
CA PHE A 91 -4.78 27.83 -6.23
C PHE A 91 -6.29 27.90 -5.90
N ASP A 92 -7.14 27.75 -6.90
CA ASP A 92 -8.57 27.65 -6.69
C ASP A 92 -8.95 26.33 -5.99
N LEU A 93 -8.08 25.30 -6.13
CA LEU A 93 -8.21 24.02 -5.43
C LEU A 93 -6.82 23.39 -5.20
N VAL A 94 -6.60 22.96 -3.98
CA VAL A 94 -5.47 22.09 -3.62
C VAL A 94 -6.00 20.68 -3.35
N VAL A 95 -5.42 19.68 -4.00
CA VAL A 95 -5.70 18.25 -3.75
C VAL A 95 -4.43 17.59 -3.19
N ILE A 96 -4.54 16.96 -2.03
CA ILE A 96 -3.44 16.19 -1.43
C ILE A 96 -3.86 14.71 -1.45
N ASP A 97 -3.35 13.97 -2.43
CA ASP A 97 -3.64 12.54 -2.58
C ASP A 97 -2.75 11.70 -1.65
N GLU A 98 -3.31 10.67 -1.04
CA GLU A 98 -2.69 9.85 0.02
C GLU A 98 -2.12 10.74 1.14
N ILE A 99 -2.93 11.68 1.63
CA ILE A 99 -2.54 12.69 2.64
C ILE A 99 -1.96 12.07 3.93
N HIS A 100 -2.34 10.83 4.25
CA HIS A 100 -1.83 10.07 5.40
C HIS A 100 -0.34 9.74 5.31
N LEU A 101 0.28 9.85 4.13
CA LEU A 101 1.71 9.59 3.90
C LEU A 101 2.59 10.82 4.10
N LEU A 102 2.02 11.97 4.45
CA LEU A 102 2.81 13.16 4.75
C LEU A 102 3.71 12.92 5.98
N SER A 103 5.01 13.18 5.82
CA SER A 103 5.94 13.23 6.96
C SER A 103 5.80 14.55 7.72
N GLU A 104 6.35 14.65 8.93
CA GLU A 104 6.32 15.88 9.75
C GLU A 104 6.76 17.11 8.96
N ALA A 105 7.87 17.04 8.23
CA ALA A 105 8.36 18.15 7.40
C ALA A 105 7.42 18.50 6.22
N GLN A 106 6.65 17.54 5.74
CA GLN A 106 5.66 17.75 4.68
C GLN A 106 4.34 18.29 5.25
N ILE A 107 3.99 17.93 6.48
CA ILE A 107 2.87 18.54 7.23
C ILE A 107 3.13 20.03 7.44
N GLU A 108 4.33 20.42 7.86
CA GLU A 108 4.71 21.84 7.98
C GLU A 108 4.57 22.58 6.65
N ALA A 109 5.08 22.01 5.55
CA ALA A 109 4.92 22.62 4.23
C ALA A 109 3.46 22.65 3.76
N ALA A 110 2.65 21.66 4.12
CA ALA A 110 1.22 21.68 3.86
C ALA A 110 0.53 22.80 4.65
N LYS A 111 0.88 23.00 5.91
CA LYS A 111 0.36 24.06 6.77
C LYS A 111 0.55 25.45 6.15
N ASP A 112 1.81 25.76 5.74
CA ASP A 112 2.12 27.01 5.05
C ASP A 112 1.28 27.18 3.75
N LEU A 113 1.11 26.09 2.97
CA LEU A 113 0.29 26.12 1.76
C LEU A 113 -1.19 26.37 2.05
N LEU A 114 -1.71 25.74 3.09
CA LEU A 114 -3.13 25.86 3.47
C LEU A 114 -3.50 27.22 4.02
N GLU A 115 -2.56 27.98 4.60
CA GLU A 115 -2.79 29.36 5.06
C GLU A 115 -3.22 30.30 3.90
N LEU A 116 -2.79 30.00 2.66
CA LEU A 116 -3.11 30.79 1.47
C LEU A 116 -4.23 30.21 0.61
N ASN A 117 -4.72 28.99 0.94
CA ASN A 117 -5.64 28.24 0.10
C ASN A 117 -6.81 27.69 0.94
N GLU A 118 -8.00 28.22 0.72
CA GLU A 118 -9.20 27.90 1.51
C GLU A 118 -9.95 26.66 0.99
N THR A 119 -9.68 26.23 -0.25
CA THR A 119 -10.36 25.09 -0.91
C THR A 119 -9.40 23.94 -1.02
N VAL A 120 -9.51 22.96 -0.11
CA VAL A 120 -8.54 21.87 0.02
C VAL A 120 -9.20 20.52 0.18
N LEU A 121 -8.84 19.58 -0.69
CA LEU A 121 -9.30 18.21 -0.66
C LEU A 121 -8.15 17.28 -0.26
N GLY A 122 -8.25 16.69 0.93
CA GLY A 122 -7.43 15.55 1.32
C GLY A 122 -8.06 14.23 0.85
N LEU A 123 -7.27 13.36 0.22
CA LEU A 123 -7.70 12.03 -0.17
C LEU A 123 -6.86 10.98 0.53
N THR A 124 -7.53 9.93 1.01
CA THR A 124 -6.86 8.76 1.57
C THR A 124 -7.71 7.52 1.34
N GLY A 125 -7.12 6.35 1.41
CA GLY A 125 -7.87 5.08 1.31
C GLY A 125 -7.78 4.23 2.57
N THR A 126 -6.85 4.58 3.45
CA THR A 126 -6.60 3.93 4.73
C THR A 126 -6.09 4.99 5.68
N LEU A 127 -6.73 5.15 6.82
CA LEU A 127 -6.39 6.18 7.78
C LEU A 127 -6.44 5.61 9.19
N SER A 128 -5.30 5.60 9.88
CA SER A 128 -5.25 5.20 11.28
C SER A 128 -5.78 6.34 12.17
N SER A 129 -6.37 6.01 13.32
CA SER A 129 -6.87 7.01 14.27
C SER A 129 -5.79 7.97 14.77
N HIS A 130 -4.52 7.52 14.79
CA HIS A 130 -3.40 8.38 15.14
C HIS A 130 -3.12 9.41 14.05
N THR A 131 -3.02 8.96 12.79
CA THR A 131 -2.79 9.84 11.64
C THR A 131 -3.94 10.82 11.44
N GLU A 132 -5.19 10.37 11.61
CA GLU A 132 -6.38 11.22 11.55
C GLU A 132 -6.31 12.36 12.56
N ARG A 133 -5.97 12.02 13.82
CA ARG A 133 -5.80 13.03 14.86
C ARG A 133 -4.70 14.03 14.51
N THR A 134 -3.54 13.55 14.04
CA THR A 134 -2.42 14.43 13.63
C THR A 134 -2.84 15.39 12.53
N LEU A 135 -3.53 14.91 11.49
CA LEU A 135 -3.98 15.77 10.38
C LEU A 135 -5.03 16.79 10.82
N CYS A 136 -5.91 16.42 11.75
CA CYS A 136 -6.90 17.34 12.31
C CYS A 136 -6.25 18.40 13.22
N GLU A 137 -5.30 18.01 14.09
CA GLU A 137 -4.61 18.92 15.02
C GLU A 137 -3.63 19.86 14.30
N GLU A 138 -2.89 19.38 13.28
CA GLU A 138 -1.83 20.15 12.63
C GLU A 138 -2.29 20.94 11.41
N LEU A 139 -3.27 20.43 10.65
CA LEU A 139 -3.74 21.02 9.39
C LEU A 139 -5.19 21.52 9.46
N ASP A 140 -5.88 21.36 10.59
CA ASP A 140 -7.32 21.60 10.75
C ASP A 140 -8.18 20.81 9.72
N MET A 141 -7.61 19.73 9.17
CA MET A 141 -8.24 18.89 8.15
C MET A 141 -8.90 17.67 8.79
N CYS A 142 -10.20 17.77 9.08
CA CYS A 142 -10.97 16.65 9.61
C CYS A 142 -11.54 15.76 8.49
N VAL A 143 -11.86 14.51 8.83
CA VAL A 143 -12.53 13.57 7.91
C VAL A 143 -13.99 13.94 7.79
N LEU A 144 -14.44 14.28 6.58
CA LEU A 144 -15.82 14.65 6.28
C LEU A 144 -16.70 13.43 5.96
N ALA A 145 -16.09 12.42 5.35
CA ALA A 145 -16.78 11.17 5.06
C ALA A 145 -15.79 10.00 4.97
N THR A 146 -16.27 8.82 5.37
CA THR A 146 -15.54 7.56 5.27
C THR A 146 -16.36 6.54 4.49
N TYR A 147 -15.71 5.85 3.56
CA TYR A 147 -16.24 4.70 2.87
C TYR A 147 -15.32 3.51 3.10
N THR A 148 -15.77 2.57 3.92
CA THR A 148 -14.93 1.46 4.38
C THR A 148 -14.84 0.33 3.36
N ILE A 149 -13.90 -0.59 3.55
CA ILE A 149 -13.75 -1.80 2.75
C ILE A 149 -15.01 -2.66 2.86
N GLU A 150 -15.58 -2.80 4.06
CA GLU A 150 -16.78 -3.58 4.34
C GLU A 150 -17.98 -3.03 3.59
N GLN A 151 -18.23 -1.71 3.68
CA GLN A 151 -19.29 -1.05 2.92
C GLN A 151 -19.13 -1.25 1.41
N ALA A 152 -17.90 -1.16 0.91
CA ALA A 152 -17.62 -1.34 -0.50
C ALA A 152 -17.83 -2.80 -0.98
N ILE A 153 -17.62 -3.79 -0.11
CA ILE A 153 -17.93 -5.20 -0.37
C ILE A 153 -19.45 -5.42 -0.35
N GLU A 154 -20.13 -4.95 0.69
CA GLU A 154 -21.59 -5.08 0.84
C GLU A 154 -22.34 -4.47 -0.35
N GLU A 155 -21.84 -3.34 -0.88
CA GLU A 155 -22.43 -2.66 -2.04
C GLU A 155 -21.92 -3.22 -3.39
N GLY A 156 -21.05 -4.24 -3.40
CA GLY A 156 -20.51 -4.85 -4.61
C GLY A 156 -19.61 -3.90 -5.42
N VAL A 157 -18.95 -2.94 -4.77
CA VAL A 157 -18.00 -2.02 -5.40
C VAL A 157 -16.61 -2.63 -5.52
N ILE A 158 -16.20 -3.44 -4.53
CA ILE A 158 -14.99 -4.26 -4.56
C ILE A 158 -15.35 -5.70 -4.22
N VAL A 159 -14.46 -6.65 -4.56
CA VAL A 159 -14.69 -8.06 -4.25
C VAL A 159 -14.40 -8.37 -2.78
N ASP A 160 -15.08 -9.38 -2.25
CA ASP A 160 -14.80 -9.92 -0.92
C ASP A 160 -13.41 -10.60 -0.88
N TYR A 161 -12.86 -10.78 0.31
CA TYR A 161 -11.52 -11.31 0.50
C TYR A 161 -11.45 -12.39 1.58
N GLU A 162 -10.39 -13.21 1.50
CA GLU A 162 -9.99 -14.14 2.55
C GLU A 162 -8.47 -14.02 2.76
N ILE A 163 -8.06 -13.84 4.02
CA ILE A 163 -6.65 -13.77 4.39
C ILE A 163 -6.26 -15.07 5.09
N THR A 164 -5.26 -15.77 4.56
CA THR A 164 -4.65 -16.94 5.17
C THR A 164 -3.25 -16.57 5.66
N VAL A 165 -3.08 -16.52 6.98
CA VAL A 165 -1.79 -16.33 7.62
C VAL A 165 -1.11 -17.69 7.75
N VAL A 166 0.01 -17.86 7.05
CA VAL A 166 0.80 -19.09 7.08
C VAL A 166 2.05 -18.86 7.93
N THR A 167 2.12 -19.54 9.08
CA THR A 167 3.24 -19.40 9.99
C THR A 167 4.30 -20.47 9.78
N VAL A 168 5.57 -20.08 9.70
CA VAL A 168 6.70 -21.00 9.53
C VAL A 168 7.75 -20.78 10.63
N PRO A 169 8.41 -21.85 11.15
CA PRO A 169 9.56 -21.67 12.02
C PRO A 169 10.75 -21.16 11.22
N LEU A 170 11.69 -20.45 11.87
CA LEU A 170 12.98 -20.16 11.26
C LEU A 170 13.75 -21.45 10.96
N ASP A 171 14.48 -21.46 9.85
CA ASP A 171 15.21 -22.66 9.40
C ASP A 171 16.31 -23.06 10.39
N GLU A 172 16.31 -24.34 10.80
CA GLU A 172 17.28 -24.96 11.69
C GLU A 172 18.19 -25.97 10.96
N THR A 173 18.01 -26.16 9.67
CA THR A 173 18.66 -27.22 8.89
C THR A 173 19.77 -26.68 7.99
N VAL A 174 19.50 -25.59 7.28
CA VAL A 174 20.44 -25.00 6.32
C VAL A 174 21.46 -24.10 7.05
N LYS A 175 22.72 -24.49 6.96
CA LYS A 175 23.82 -23.72 7.52
C LYS A 175 24.39 -22.73 6.51
N ASN A 176 24.45 -21.48 6.86
CA ASN A 176 25.02 -20.39 6.07
C ASN A 176 26.19 -19.72 6.80
N ASN A 177 27.09 -19.13 6.04
CA ASN A 177 28.18 -18.34 6.61
C ASN A 177 27.70 -16.93 6.91
N TYR A 178 27.56 -16.61 8.20
CA TYR A 178 27.22 -15.28 8.70
C TYR A 178 28.47 -14.62 9.30
N LYS A 179 29.13 -13.77 8.53
CA LYS A 179 30.35 -13.05 8.98
C LYS A 179 31.42 -13.99 9.56
N GLY A 180 31.74 -15.04 8.83
CA GLY A 180 32.77 -16.04 9.24
C GLY A 180 32.27 -17.10 10.22
N LYS A 181 31.04 -17.08 10.67
CA LYS A 181 30.44 -18.12 11.54
C LYS A 181 29.37 -18.90 10.77
N VAL A 182 29.55 -20.21 10.72
CA VAL A 182 28.58 -21.14 10.09
C VAL A 182 27.43 -21.40 11.07
N ARG A 183 26.25 -20.98 10.73
CA ARG A 183 25.04 -21.07 11.58
C ARG A 183 23.80 -21.30 10.75
N THR A 184 22.76 -21.88 11.38
CA THR A 184 21.41 -21.87 10.83
C THR A 184 20.75 -20.49 11.00
N GLU A 185 19.64 -20.27 10.33
CA GLU A 185 18.87 -19.04 10.43
C GLU A 185 18.40 -18.80 11.88
N LYS A 186 17.86 -19.83 12.54
CA LYS A 186 17.43 -19.78 13.94
C LYS A 186 18.60 -19.47 14.88
N GLN A 187 19.73 -20.16 14.73
CA GLN A 187 20.92 -19.90 15.53
C GLN A 187 21.44 -18.46 15.37
N GLN A 188 21.37 -17.91 14.17
CA GLN A 188 21.76 -16.53 13.93
C GLN A 188 20.80 -15.54 14.61
N PHE A 189 19.49 -15.78 14.50
CA PHE A 189 18.48 -14.97 15.15
C PHE A 189 18.62 -14.95 16.67
N ASP A 190 18.80 -16.12 17.28
CA ASP A 190 18.99 -16.27 18.73
C ASP A 190 20.29 -15.61 19.21
N SER A 191 21.38 -15.72 18.42
CA SER A 191 22.65 -15.09 18.77
C SER A 191 22.57 -13.57 18.82
N TYR A 192 21.77 -12.95 17.95
CA TYR A 192 21.51 -11.50 18.04
C TYR A 192 20.69 -11.17 19.29
N GLY A 193 19.69 -11.99 19.63
CA GLY A 193 18.91 -11.83 20.86
C GLY A 193 19.81 -11.78 22.09
N TRP A 194 20.68 -12.76 22.23
CA TRP A 194 21.65 -12.86 23.33
C TRP A 194 22.53 -11.62 23.45
N VAL A 195 23.08 -11.13 22.33
CA VAL A 195 23.94 -9.95 22.33
C VAL A 195 23.16 -8.69 22.69
N ILE A 196 21.93 -8.55 22.14
CA ILE A 196 21.03 -7.42 22.45
C ILE A 196 20.74 -7.37 23.95
N ASP A 197 20.29 -8.47 24.55
CA ASP A 197 19.95 -8.55 25.97
C ASP A 197 21.17 -8.23 26.86
N SER A 198 22.36 -8.70 26.48
CA SER A 198 23.58 -8.42 27.20
C SER A 198 23.98 -6.94 27.17
N LEU A 199 23.85 -6.29 26.00
CA LEU A 199 24.18 -4.87 25.82
C LEU A 199 23.16 -3.95 26.50
N GLU A 200 21.90 -4.29 26.48
CA GLU A 200 20.83 -3.53 27.14
C GLU A 200 20.97 -3.53 28.64
N ARG A 201 21.35 -4.66 29.23
CA ARG A 201 21.71 -4.70 30.68
C ARG A 201 22.90 -3.80 31.03
N GLN A 202 23.74 -3.44 30.07
CA GLN A 202 24.86 -2.52 30.21
C GLN A 202 24.50 -1.07 29.83
N GLY A 203 23.25 -0.78 29.54
CA GLY A 203 22.80 0.56 29.09
C GLY A 203 23.30 0.97 27.69
N LYS A 204 23.77 0.03 26.87
CA LYS A 204 24.35 0.31 25.54
C LYS A 204 23.28 0.29 24.44
N ALA A 205 23.47 1.11 23.42
CA ALA A 205 22.58 1.17 22.26
C ALA A 205 22.61 -0.13 21.45
N THR A 206 21.43 -0.66 21.11
CA THR A 206 21.25 -1.95 20.41
C THR A 206 20.53 -1.82 19.06
N MET A 207 20.19 -0.60 18.61
CA MET A 207 19.37 -0.35 17.43
C MET A 207 19.86 -1.10 16.18
N PHE A 208 21.14 -1.06 15.86
CA PHE A 208 21.69 -1.75 14.69
C PHE A 208 21.59 -3.28 14.78
N LEU A 209 21.73 -3.84 15.99
CA LEU A 209 21.60 -5.27 16.22
C LEU A 209 20.12 -5.70 16.11
N ARG A 210 19.20 -4.89 16.61
CA ARG A 210 17.75 -5.11 16.45
C ARG A 210 17.37 -5.09 14.97
N LEU A 211 17.89 -4.13 14.18
CA LEU A 211 17.68 -4.08 12.73
C LEU A 211 18.28 -5.30 12.02
N ALA A 212 19.46 -5.76 12.42
CA ALA A 212 20.09 -6.95 11.85
C ALA A 212 19.28 -8.22 12.16
N ARG A 213 18.78 -8.36 13.40
CA ARG A 213 17.89 -9.45 13.80
C ARG A 213 16.57 -9.45 13.03
N MET A 214 15.96 -8.27 12.86
CA MET A 214 14.75 -8.07 12.08
C MET A 214 14.91 -8.52 10.63
N ARG A 215 16.07 -8.22 9.99
CA ARG A 215 16.36 -8.63 8.61
C ARG A 215 16.41 -10.14 8.43
N ILE A 216 16.75 -10.92 9.45
CA ILE A 216 16.71 -12.38 9.38
C ILE A 216 15.27 -12.85 9.18
N VAL A 217 14.36 -12.34 10.00
CA VAL A 217 12.92 -12.65 9.92
C VAL A 217 12.34 -12.22 8.56
N GLN A 218 12.64 -11.00 8.13
CA GLN A 218 12.13 -10.46 6.87
C GLN A 218 12.61 -11.22 5.64
N ASN A 219 13.84 -11.75 5.67
CA ASN A 219 14.48 -12.46 4.55
C ASN A 219 14.60 -13.97 4.79
N SER A 220 13.74 -14.53 5.62
CA SER A 220 13.79 -15.92 6.04
C SER A 220 13.75 -16.90 4.87
N ILE A 221 14.65 -17.89 4.89
CA ILE A 221 14.69 -19.01 3.94
C ILE A 221 13.43 -19.87 4.10
N ALA A 222 12.95 -20.04 5.32
CA ALA A 222 11.71 -20.80 5.58
C ALA A 222 10.50 -20.11 4.90
N LYS A 223 10.40 -18.78 4.97
CA LYS A 223 9.37 -18.02 4.24
C LYS A 223 9.52 -18.16 2.73
N LEU A 224 10.75 -18.09 2.20
CA LEU A 224 11.01 -18.30 0.77
C LEU A 224 10.54 -19.68 0.31
N ASN A 225 10.89 -20.74 1.05
CA ASN A 225 10.49 -22.09 0.72
C ASN A 225 8.97 -22.26 0.76
N LYS A 226 8.30 -21.70 1.76
CA LYS A 226 6.85 -21.74 1.87
C LYS A 226 6.16 -20.98 0.75
N THR A 227 6.73 -19.84 0.34
CA THR A 227 6.22 -19.08 -0.82
C THR A 227 6.33 -19.91 -2.10
N LYS A 228 7.43 -20.66 -2.31
CA LYS A 228 7.57 -21.58 -3.45
C LYS A 228 6.53 -22.71 -3.43
N GLU A 229 6.25 -23.28 -2.27
CA GLU A 229 5.18 -24.29 -2.13
C GLU A 229 3.81 -23.72 -2.51
N LEU A 230 3.50 -22.51 -2.07
CA LEU A 230 2.24 -21.82 -2.41
C LEU A 230 2.16 -21.53 -3.92
N LEU A 231 3.26 -21.06 -4.54
CA LEU A 231 3.32 -20.84 -5.98
C LEU A 231 3.07 -22.13 -6.77
N LYS A 232 3.70 -23.24 -6.35
CA LYS A 232 3.47 -24.55 -6.98
C LYS A 232 2.02 -25.03 -6.80
N LYS A 233 1.42 -24.80 -5.64
CA LYS A 233 0.00 -25.14 -5.38
C LYS A 233 -0.96 -24.38 -6.29
N HIS A 234 -0.58 -23.20 -6.74
CA HIS A 234 -1.39 -22.28 -7.55
C HIS A 234 -0.75 -21.97 -8.90
N GLU A 235 -0.10 -22.99 -9.53
CA GLU A 235 0.67 -22.83 -10.77
C GLU A 235 -0.14 -22.34 -11.96
N ASP A 236 -1.42 -22.70 -12.02
CA ASP A 236 -2.35 -22.30 -13.08
C ASP A 236 -3.05 -20.97 -12.82
N GLU A 237 -2.78 -20.33 -11.68
CA GLU A 237 -3.46 -19.09 -11.28
C GLU A 237 -2.54 -17.87 -11.39
N ARG A 238 -3.15 -16.71 -11.58
CA ARG A 238 -2.38 -15.45 -11.55
C ARG A 238 -2.08 -15.04 -10.13
N VAL A 239 -0.79 -15.03 -9.80
CA VAL A 239 -0.29 -14.74 -8.45
C VAL A 239 0.72 -13.60 -8.46
N LEU A 240 0.48 -12.58 -7.64
CA LEU A 240 1.44 -11.52 -7.36
C LEU A 240 2.11 -11.77 -6.01
N VAL A 241 3.45 -11.78 -5.99
CA VAL A 241 4.23 -11.98 -4.76
C VAL A 241 4.92 -10.69 -4.34
N PHE A 242 4.63 -10.20 -3.14
CA PHE A 242 5.35 -9.06 -2.56
C PHE A 242 6.56 -9.54 -1.75
N CYS A 243 7.75 -9.14 -2.16
CA CYS A 243 9.03 -9.45 -1.51
C CYS A 243 9.67 -8.19 -0.91
N GLY A 244 10.46 -8.38 0.16
CA GLY A 244 11.19 -7.28 0.83
C GLY A 244 12.48 -6.88 0.12
N VAL A 245 13.17 -7.83 -0.50
CA VAL A 245 14.47 -7.64 -1.16
C VAL A 245 14.53 -8.38 -2.49
N THR A 246 15.34 -7.85 -3.41
CA THR A 246 15.53 -8.40 -4.76
C THR A 246 16.02 -9.85 -4.74
N LYS A 247 16.97 -10.17 -3.83
CA LYS A 247 17.50 -11.53 -3.69
C LYS A 247 16.41 -12.59 -3.42
N ILE A 248 15.41 -12.26 -2.59
CA ILE A 248 14.28 -13.17 -2.33
C ILE A 248 13.41 -13.29 -3.57
N ALA A 249 13.06 -12.18 -4.23
CA ALA A 249 12.26 -12.19 -5.44
C ALA A 249 12.90 -13.04 -6.54
N ASP A 250 14.17 -12.84 -6.82
CA ASP A 250 14.93 -13.57 -7.84
C ASP A 250 15.10 -15.05 -7.49
N SER A 251 15.11 -15.40 -6.20
CA SER A 251 15.23 -16.80 -5.74
C SER A 251 13.93 -17.60 -5.82
N LEU A 252 12.79 -16.97 -6.15
CA LEU A 252 11.51 -17.67 -6.27
C LEU A 252 11.42 -18.55 -7.52
N GLY A 253 12.23 -18.29 -8.56
CA GLY A 253 12.21 -19.02 -9.82
C GLY A 253 11.06 -18.62 -10.75
N ILE A 254 10.48 -17.43 -10.53
CA ILE A 254 9.45 -16.78 -11.36
C ILE A 254 9.95 -15.41 -11.82
N PRO A 255 9.35 -14.79 -12.86
CA PRO A 255 9.68 -13.43 -13.24
C PRO A 255 9.61 -12.46 -12.07
N SER A 256 10.60 -11.57 -11.96
CA SER A 256 10.67 -10.55 -10.90
C SER A 256 10.77 -9.14 -11.47
N HIS A 257 10.16 -8.16 -10.77
CA HIS A 257 10.28 -6.75 -11.10
C HIS A 257 10.67 -5.92 -9.88
N HIS A 258 11.75 -5.15 -10.02
CA HIS A 258 12.32 -4.32 -8.96
C HIS A 258 13.14 -3.18 -9.57
N SER A 259 13.65 -2.25 -8.76
CA SER A 259 14.37 -1.05 -9.22
C SER A 259 15.60 -1.32 -10.11
N LYS A 260 16.13 -2.56 -10.11
CA LYS A 260 17.28 -2.97 -10.95
C LYS A 260 16.86 -3.67 -12.25
N SER A 261 15.58 -3.97 -12.44
CA SER A 261 15.09 -4.75 -13.59
C SER A 261 15.02 -3.93 -14.89
N GLY A 262 15.16 -2.59 -14.84
CA GLY A 262 14.97 -1.74 -16.00
C GLY A 262 13.55 -1.84 -16.60
N VAL A 263 13.44 -1.68 -17.92
CA VAL A 263 12.20 -1.97 -18.65
C VAL A 263 11.99 -3.48 -18.63
N ASN A 264 10.86 -3.93 -18.10
CA ASN A 264 10.55 -5.34 -17.92
C ASN A 264 9.27 -5.70 -18.70
N GLU A 265 9.43 -6.26 -19.89
CA GLU A 265 8.33 -6.65 -20.76
C GLU A 265 7.39 -7.65 -20.07
N LEU A 266 7.96 -8.67 -19.37
CA LEU A 266 7.17 -9.66 -18.63
C LEU A 266 6.30 -9.02 -17.53
N PHE A 267 6.79 -7.93 -16.90
CA PHE A 267 5.99 -7.18 -15.95
C PHE A 267 4.83 -6.45 -16.63
N THR A 268 5.09 -5.86 -17.80
CA THR A 268 4.04 -5.20 -18.60
C THR A 268 2.99 -6.21 -19.07
N GLU A 269 3.41 -7.39 -19.53
CA GLU A 269 2.51 -8.48 -19.90
C GLU A 269 1.67 -8.94 -18.71
N PHE A 270 2.30 -9.14 -17.54
CA PHE A 270 1.59 -9.49 -16.30
C PHE A 270 0.57 -8.43 -15.91
N ILE A 271 0.89 -7.14 -15.95
CA ILE A 271 -0.06 -6.06 -15.63
C ILE A 271 -1.28 -6.10 -16.57
N ASN A 272 -1.04 -6.32 -17.86
CA ASN A 272 -2.09 -6.29 -18.88
C ASN A 272 -2.95 -7.56 -18.92
N GLY A 273 -2.61 -8.58 -18.15
CA GLY A 273 -3.37 -9.81 -18.07
C GLY A 273 -3.05 -10.80 -19.20
N ASN A 274 -1.83 -10.76 -19.74
CA ASN A 274 -1.38 -11.77 -20.70
C ASN A 274 -1.17 -13.11 -19.98
N ASP A 275 -1.79 -14.18 -20.51
CA ASP A 275 -1.74 -15.53 -19.95
C ASP A 275 -0.36 -16.20 -20.05
N ALA A 276 0.59 -15.60 -20.79
CA ALA A 276 1.97 -16.09 -20.86
C ALA A 276 2.73 -15.95 -19.53
N VAL A 277 2.27 -15.08 -18.61
CA VAL A 277 2.91 -14.82 -17.32
C VAL A 277 1.88 -14.92 -16.20
N ASN A 278 1.83 -16.08 -15.53
CA ASN A 278 0.90 -16.31 -14.41
C ASN A 278 1.44 -15.80 -13.07
N HIS A 279 2.74 -15.83 -12.86
CA HIS A 279 3.35 -15.45 -11.59
C HIS A 279 4.31 -14.28 -11.76
N MET A 280 4.27 -13.32 -10.83
CA MET A 280 5.19 -12.19 -10.80
C MET A 280 5.60 -11.87 -9.36
N ALA A 281 6.90 -11.72 -9.11
CA ALA A 281 7.44 -11.21 -7.86
C ALA A 281 7.76 -9.72 -7.98
N VAL A 282 7.43 -8.92 -6.96
CA VAL A 282 7.72 -7.48 -6.94
C VAL A 282 8.41 -7.06 -5.65
N VAL A 283 9.33 -6.09 -5.75
CA VAL A 283 10.04 -5.52 -4.57
C VAL A 283 9.89 -4.01 -4.60
N LYS A 284 9.23 -3.43 -3.58
CA LYS A 284 9.00 -1.98 -3.42
C LYS A 284 8.31 -1.26 -4.59
N ILE A 285 8.13 -1.95 -5.71
CA ILE A 285 7.46 -1.48 -6.92
C ILE A 285 6.09 -2.17 -6.93
N GLY A 286 5.03 -1.44 -7.16
CA GLY A 286 3.67 -2.01 -7.15
C GLY A 286 2.87 -1.74 -5.89
N ASN A 287 3.43 -1.02 -4.91
CA ASN A 287 2.64 -0.52 -3.78
C ASN A 287 1.73 0.65 -4.22
N THR A 288 2.11 1.41 -5.25
CA THR A 288 1.37 2.60 -5.71
C THR A 288 1.16 2.59 -7.23
N GLY A 289 0.03 3.10 -7.69
CA GLY A 289 -0.22 3.52 -9.08
C GLY A 289 -0.44 2.40 -10.13
N VAL A 290 -0.18 1.13 -9.86
CA VAL A 290 -0.31 0.06 -10.85
C VAL A 290 -1.62 -0.70 -10.71
N THR A 291 -2.34 -0.92 -11.82
CA THR A 291 -3.54 -1.77 -11.88
C THR A 291 -3.19 -3.08 -12.57
N TYR A 292 -3.43 -4.18 -11.89
CA TYR A 292 -3.21 -5.54 -12.41
C TYR A 292 -4.52 -6.14 -12.94
N LYS A 293 -4.49 -6.79 -14.10
CA LYS A 293 -5.68 -7.38 -14.74
C LYS A 293 -5.37 -8.81 -15.23
N PRO A 294 -6.26 -9.75 -14.99
CA PRO A 294 -7.00 -9.97 -13.76
C PRO A 294 -6.06 -10.43 -12.65
N LEU A 295 -6.37 -10.23 -11.40
CA LEU A 295 -5.57 -10.70 -10.26
C LEU A 295 -6.48 -11.20 -9.14
N ASN A 296 -6.40 -12.49 -8.82
CA ASN A 296 -7.24 -13.12 -7.79
C ASN A 296 -6.46 -13.44 -6.53
N ARG A 297 -5.14 -13.61 -6.64
CA ARG A 297 -4.30 -14.07 -5.54
C ARG A 297 -3.06 -13.22 -5.33
N VAL A 298 -2.78 -12.96 -4.05
CA VAL A 298 -1.59 -12.25 -3.60
C VAL A 298 -0.89 -13.08 -2.53
N ILE A 299 0.44 -13.20 -2.62
CA ILE A 299 1.28 -13.76 -1.58
C ILE A 299 2.15 -12.63 -1.02
N ILE A 300 2.05 -12.38 0.27
CA ILE A 300 2.83 -11.36 0.97
C ILE A 300 3.93 -12.08 1.77
N ASN A 301 5.12 -12.14 1.17
CA ASN A 301 6.31 -12.67 1.81
C ASN A 301 7.00 -11.64 2.72
N TYR A 302 6.74 -10.35 2.49
CA TYR A 302 7.29 -9.25 3.27
C TYR A 302 6.23 -8.23 3.66
N PHE A 303 6.19 -7.92 4.93
CA PHE A 303 5.41 -6.83 5.51
C PHE A 303 6.17 -6.19 6.69
N ASP A 304 5.74 -5.02 7.07
CA ASP A 304 6.15 -4.30 8.28
C ASP A 304 4.93 -4.09 9.18
N SER A 305 5.07 -3.32 10.25
CA SER A 305 3.97 -3.02 11.16
C SER A 305 3.01 -1.93 10.65
N ASN A 306 3.22 -1.45 9.42
CA ASN A 306 2.37 -0.41 8.83
C ASN A 306 1.15 -1.06 8.16
N ALA A 307 -0.03 -0.84 8.76
CA ALA A 307 -1.29 -1.40 8.28
C ALA A 307 -1.70 -0.84 6.91
N GLU A 308 -1.40 0.41 6.64
CA GLU A 308 -1.71 1.08 5.38
C GLU A 308 -0.93 0.43 4.22
N ASN A 309 0.38 0.16 4.42
CA ASN A 309 1.21 -0.56 3.45
C ASN A 309 0.69 -1.97 3.17
N LEU A 310 0.25 -2.70 4.19
CA LEU A 310 -0.31 -4.04 4.02
C LEU A 310 -1.65 -3.96 3.28
N ALA A 311 -2.53 -3.05 3.67
CA ALA A 311 -3.82 -2.83 3.02
C ALA A 311 -3.65 -2.51 1.53
N GLN A 312 -2.70 -1.65 1.16
CA GLN A 312 -2.41 -1.35 -0.24
C GLN A 312 -1.97 -2.60 -1.04
N LYS A 313 -1.17 -3.50 -0.46
CA LYS A 313 -0.77 -4.75 -1.11
C LYS A 313 -1.96 -5.69 -1.30
N ILE A 314 -2.78 -5.87 -0.27
CA ILE A 314 -3.99 -6.73 -0.30
C ILE A 314 -4.98 -6.21 -1.34
N ASN A 315 -5.23 -4.93 -1.37
CA ASN A 315 -6.19 -4.31 -2.28
C ASN A 315 -5.85 -4.48 -3.77
N ARG A 316 -4.64 -4.97 -4.13
CA ARG A 316 -4.29 -5.25 -5.54
C ARG A 316 -5.16 -6.34 -6.15
N CYS A 317 -5.64 -7.32 -5.39
CA CYS A 317 -6.52 -8.38 -5.88
C CYS A 317 -8.02 -8.12 -5.63
N MET A 318 -8.40 -7.04 -4.95
CA MET A 318 -9.80 -6.74 -4.62
C MET A 318 -10.57 -5.98 -5.71
N ALA A 319 -9.98 -5.79 -6.89
CA ALA A 319 -10.69 -5.16 -8.00
C ALA A 319 -11.81 -6.06 -8.52
N MET A 320 -13.00 -5.48 -8.74
CA MET A 320 -14.13 -6.17 -9.40
C MET A 320 -13.75 -6.58 -10.82
N GLU A 321 -14.21 -7.75 -11.20
CA GLU A 321 -14.14 -8.28 -12.55
C GLU A 321 -15.55 -8.53 -13.06
N TYR A 322 -15.99 -7.79 -14.07
CA TYR A 322 -17.35 -7.93 -14.60
C TYR A 322 -17.66 -9.32 -15.14
N ASN A 323 -16.63 -10.05 -15.60
CA ASN A 323 -16.73 -11.40 -16.11
C ASN A 323 -16.74 -12.48 -15.01
N ASN A 324 -16.47 -12.10 -13.77
CA ASN A 324 -16.41 -13.00 -12.62
C ASN A 324 -17.00 -12.31 -11.39
N PRO A 325 -18.32 -12.21 -11.29
CA PRO A 325 -18.99 -11.51 -10.18
C PRO A 325 -18.79 -12.23 -8.82
N ASP A 326 -18.56 -13.54 -8.85
CA ASP A 326 -18.33 -14.38 -7.64
C ASP A 326 -16.85 -14.43 -7.23
N LYS A 327 -16.01 -13.62 -7.87
CA LYS A 327 -14.61 -13.52 -7.52
C LYS A 327 -14.44 -13.22 -6.04
N LYS A 328 -13.54 -13.96 -5.38
CA LYS A 328 -13.07 -13.68 -4.04
C LYS A 328 -11.55 -13.51 -4.04
N ALA A 329 -11.07 -12.42 -3.46
CA ALA A 329 -9.65 -12.16 -3.35
C ALA A 329 -9.01 -13.12 -2.32
N GLN A 330 -7.96 -13.82 -2.71
CA GLN A 330 -7.23 -14.77 -1.88
C GLN A 330 -5.87 -14.20 -1.49
N ILE A 331 -5.64 -14.00 -0.21
CA ILE A 331 -4.41 -13.41 0.30
C ILE A 331 -3.68 -14.42 1.20
N TYR A 332 -2.42 -14.72 0.87
CA TYR A 332 -1.54 -15.46 1.76
C TYR A 332 -0.52 -14.50 2.38
N ILE A 333 -0.42 -14.49 3.70
CA ILE A 333 0.63 -13.76 4.41
C ILE A 333 1.56 -14.79 5.02
N VAL A 334 2.80 -14.86 4.54
CA VAL A 334 3.80 -15.81 5.05
C VAL A 334 4.64 -15.09 6.10
N CYS A 335 4.54 -15.53 7.34
CA CYS A 335 5.29 -14.96 8.47
C CYS A 335 5.99 -16.04 9.27
N THR A 336 7.01 -15.65 10.03
CA THR A 336 7.67 -16.55 10.96
C THR A 336 6.88 -16.65 12.28
N LYS A 337 7.13 -17.68 13.07
CA LYS A 337 6.57 -17.84 14.42
C LYS A 337 7.20 -16.90 15.45
N GLU A 338 8.14 -16.04 15.05
CA GLU A 338 8.82 -15.15 15.95
C GLU A 338 7.91 -14.02 16.46
N VAL A 339 7.90 -13.81 17.76
CA VAL A 339 7.00 -12.86 18.46
C VAL A 339 7.03 -11.46 17.84
N VAL A 340 8.19 -11.01 17.37
CA VAL A 340 8.34 -9.69 16.76
C VAL A 340 7.54 -9.57 15.47
N GLU A 341 7.57 -10.58 14.58
CA GLU A 341 6.82 -10.56 13.32
C GLU A 341 5.33 -10.74 13.55
N LEU A 342 4.93 -11.56 14.52
CA LEU A 342 3.53 -11.72 14.91
C LEU A 342 2.92 -10.41 15.46
N ARG A 343 3.71 -9.63 16.21
CA ARG A 343 3.27 -8.28 16.65
C ARG A 343 3.11 -7.31 15.49
N TRP A 344 4.00 -7.34 14.50
CA TRP A 344 3.84 -6.53 13.29
C TRP A 344 2.60 -6.94 12.51
N LEU A 345 2.39 -8.25 12.37
CA LEU A 345 1.22 -8.78 11.68
C LEU A 345 -0.07 -8.31 12.35
N GLN A 346 -0.16 -8.37 13.67
CA GLN A 346 -1.34 -7.94 14.42
C GLN A 346 -1.66 -6.46 14.15
N LYS A 347 -0.64 -5.58 14.12
CA LYS A 347 -0.83 -4.17 13.78
C LYS A 347 -1.20 -4.00 12.31
N ALA A 348 -0.50 -4.71 11.41
CA ALA A 348 -0.71 -4.58 9.97
C ALA A 348 -2.10 -5.05 9.52
N LEU A 349 -2.78 -5.89 10.30
CA LEU A 349 -4.12 -6.41 10.02
C LEU A 349 -5.25 -5.59 10.67
N GLU A 350 -4.97 -4.45 11.27
CA GLU A 350 -5.98 -3.67 12.03
C GLU A 350 -7.17 -3.17 11.18
N PHE A 351 -6.99 -3.02 9.86
CA PHE A 351 -8.04 -2.59 8.93
C PHE A 351 -8.88 -3.74 8.37
N PHE A 352 -8.60 -4.98 8.75
CA PHE A 352 -9.25 -6.14 8.17
C PHE A 352 -10.15 -6.86 9.19
N ASP A 353 -11.28 -7.37 8.69
CA ASP A 353 -12.22 -8.17 9.47
C ASP A 353 -11.54 -9.45 9.95
N LYS A 354 -11.56 -9.65 11.27
CA LYS A 354 -10.92 -10.81 11.94
C LYS A 354 -11.55 -12.13 11.54
N ASP A 355 -12.83 -12.13 11.22
CA ASP A 355 -13.56 -13.35 10.83
C ASP A 355 -13.15 -13.84 9.42
N LYS A 356 -12.52 -12.97 8.63
CA LYS A 356 -11.97 -13.29 7.31
C LYS A 356 -10.48 -13.69 7.35
N ILE A 357 -9.89 -13.81 8.55
CA ILE A 357 -8.48 -14.15 8.76
C ILE A 357 -8.35 -15.55 9.33
N LYS A 358 -7.69 -16.44 8.59
CA LYS A 358 -7.38 -17.81 9.02
C LYS A 358 -5.90 -17.95 9.32
N TYR A 359 -5.56 -18.69 10.37
CA TYR A 359 -4.18 -19.00 10.76
C TYR A 359 -3.89 -20.48 10.51
N VAL A 360 -2.74 -20.78 9.83
CA VAL A 360 -2.34 -22.14 9.43
C VAL A 360 -0.85 -22.38 9.75
#